data_dbe96cf55edad16fe31e6bcd00dfcb19
#
_entry.id   dbe96cf55edad16fe31e6bcd00dfcb19
#
_cell.length_a   1.000
_cell.length_b   1.000
_cell.length_c   1.000
_cell.angle_alpha   90.00
_cell.angle_beta   90.00
_cell.angle_gamma   90.00
#
_symmetry.space_group_name_H-M   'P 1'
#
loop_
_entity.id
_entity.type
_entity.pdbx_description
1 polymer ?
#
loop_
_entity_poly.entity_id
_entity_poly.type
_entity_poly.pdbx_seq_one_letter_code
_entity_poly.pdbx_strand_id
1 'polypeptide(L)'
;MSLKFLIVDDSVTMRRIVANSLKNIGYSDFVEAGEGKEAIEKLVADDKINFIITDWNMPGVSGLDLVKSLRSNSKFANLPILMVSTRGVKDDIIEALQAKVSNYIVKPFTPHVLKEKIEQILATV
;
A
#
# COMPACT_ATOMS: atom_id res chain seq x y z
N MET A 1 10.24 16.00 3.76
CA MET A 1 9.04 15.38 4.37
C MET A 1 9.34 13.93 4.71
N SER A 2 9.09 13.54 5.95
CA SER A 2 9.32 12.16 6.35
C SER A 2 8.10 11.29 6.02
N LEU A 3 8.37 10.06 5.57
CA LEU A 3 7.33 9.12 5.23
C LEU A 3 7.05 8.18 6.40
N LYS A 4 5.78 8.01 6.70
CA LYS A 4 5.30 6.98 7.61
C LYS A 4 4.36 6.06 6.85
N PHE A 5 4.75 4.80 6.72
CA PHE A 5 4.02 3.81 5.91
C PHE A 5 3.01 3.04 6.74
N LEU A 6 1.91 2.68 6.11
CA LEU A 6 1.02 1.64 6.61
C LEU A 6 1.15 0.45 5.67
N ILE A 7 1.57 -0.69 6.21
CA ILE A 7 1.72 -1.93 5.45
C ILE A 7 0.51 -2.80 5.75
N VAL A 8 -0.28 -3.12 4.73
CA VAL A 8 -1.52 -3.89 4.87
C VAL A 8 -1.40 -5.20 4.11
N ASP A 9 -1.40 -6.32 4.83
CA ASP A 9 -1.34 -7.66 4.26
C ASP A 9 -1.76 -8.64 5.35
N ASP A 10 -2.58 -9.64 5.02
CA ASP A 10 -3.02 -10.64 5.99
C ASP A 10 -1.92 -11.62 6.36
N SER A 11 -0.84 -11.69 5.60
CA SER A 11 0.32 -12.53 5.86
C SER A 11 1.36 -11.78 6.70
N VAL A 12 1.63 -12.28 7.91
CA VAL A 12 2.70 -11.73 8.77
C VAL A 12 4.04 -11.79 8.04
N THR A 13 4.31 -12.89 7.33
CA THR A 13 5.55 -13.07 6.58
C THR A 13 5.70 -12.01 5.49
N MET A 14 4.63 -11.73 4.74
CA MET A 14 4.67 -10.71 3.70
C MET A 14 4.85 -9.31 4.27
N ARG A 15 4.17 -8.98 5.38
CA ARG A 15 4.40 -7.70 6.04
C ARG A 15 5.85 -7.52 6.43
N ARG A 16 6.47 -8.60 6.95
CA ARG A 16 7.90 -8.57 7.33
C ARG A 16 8.80 -8.37 6.11
N ILE A 17 8.49 -9.02 4.99
CA ILE A 17 9.25 -8.85 3.74
C ILE A 17 9.18 -7.39 3.27
N VAL A 18 8.00 -6.80 3.25
CA VAL A 18 7.82 -5.40 2.86
C VAL A 18 8.56 -4.48 3.83
N ALA A 19 8.42 -4.71 5.14
CA ALA A 19 9.10 -3.91 6.15
C ALA A 19 10.61 -3.97 6.01
N ASN A 20 11.17 -5.17 5.81
CA ASN A 20 12.61 -5.34 5.62
C ASN A 20 13.09 -4.67 4.35
N SER A 21 12.30 -4.73 3.28
CA SER A 21 12.61 -4.05 2.03
C SER A 21 12.64 -2.53 2.20
N LEU A 22 11.67 -1.98 2.96
CA LEU A 22 11.65 -0.55 3.27
C LEU A 22 12.89 -0.13 4.06
N LYS A 23 13.26 -0.90 5.08
CA LYS A 23 14.48 -0.63 5.86
C LYS A 23 15.73 -0.65 4.98
N ASN A 24 15.79 -1.60 4.04
CA ASN A 24 16.91 -1.77 3.13
C ASN A 24 17.11 -0.55 2.24
N ILE A 25 16.04 0.15 1.89
CA ILE A 25 16.10 1.34 1.02
C ILE A 25 16.03 2.66 1.80
N GLY A 26 16.09 2.60 3.13
CA GLY A 26 16.24 3.79 3.97
C GLY A 26 14.97 4.28 4.67
N TYR A 27 13.88 3.51 4.66
CA TYR A 27 12.64 3.88 5.35
C TYR A 27 12.43 2.99 6.57
N SER A 28 12.33 3.59 7.75
CA SER A 28 12.21 2.83 9.01
C SER A 28 10.94 3.15 9.79
N ASP A 29 10.11 4.08 9.34
CA ASP A 29 8.90 4.48 10.06
C ASP A 29 7.67 3.87 9.38
N PHE A 30 7.12 2.82 9.99
CA PHE A 30 5.95 2.13 9.45
C PHE A 30 5.14 1.47 10.57
N VAL A 31 3.85 1.28 10.28
CA VAL A 31 2.94 0.47 11.11
C VAL A 31 2.32 -0.60 10.21
N GLU A 32 1.74 -1.64 10.82
CA GLU A 32 1.22 -2.79 10.09
C GLU A 32 -0.25 -3.02 10.41
N ALA A 33 -0.98 -3.53 9.42
CA ALA A 33 -2.36 -3.97 9.58
C ALA A 33 -2.54 -5.30 8.85
N GLY A 34 -3.32 -6.19 9.42
CA GLY A 34 -3.56 -7.52 8.86
C GLY A 34 -4.80 -7.62 7.99
N GLU A 35 -5.60 -6.56 7.91
CA GLU A 35 -6.83 -6.52 7.10
C GLU A 35 -7.27 -5.09 6.86
N GLY A 36 -8.23 -4.92 5.93
CA GLY A 36 -8.67 -3.58 5.54
C GLY A 36 -9.32 -2.79 6.65
N LYS A 37 -10.12 -3.45 7.51
CA LYS A 37 -10.75 -2.77 8.64
C LYS A 37 -9.73 -2.23 9.62
N GLU A 38 -8.73 -3.02 9.96
CA GLU A 38 -7.64 -2.60 10.83
C GLU A 38 -6.85 -1.45 10.20
N ALA A 39 -6.66 -1.50 8.89
CA ALA A 39 -5.98 -0.42 8.17
C ALA A 39 -6.71 0.91 8.34
N ILE A 40 -8.03 0.90 8.18
CA ILE A 40 -8.84 2.11 8.35
C ILE A 40 -8.75 2.61 9.80
N GLU A 41 -8.81 1.71 10.77
CA GLU A 41 -8.67 2.08 12.18
C GLU A 41 -7.33 2.75 12.47
N LYS A 42 -6.25 2.22 11.90
CA LYS A 42 -4.91 2.80 12.04
C LYS A 42 -4.80 4.17 11.41
N LEU A 43 -5.41 4.36 10.23
CA LEU A 43 -5.41 5.64 9.54
C LEU A 43 -6.19 6.71 10.30
N VAL A 44 -7.32 6.33 10.90
CA VAL A 44 -8.12 7.26 11.71
C VAL A 44 -7.38 7.65 12.99
N ALA A 45 -6.66 6.71 13.58
CA ALA A 45 -5.96 6.92 14.86
C ALA A 45 -4.63 7.66 14.71
N ASP A 46 -4.02 7.66 13.51
CA ASP A 46 -2.69 8.22 13.30
C ASP A 46 -2.66 9.04 12.01
N ASP A 47 -2.75 10.36 12.15
CA ASP A 47 -2.76 11.29 11.03
C ASP A 47 -1.38 11.51 10.39
N LYS A 48 -0.34 10.91 10.95
CA LYS A 48 1.02 10.99 10.40
C LYS A 48 1.29 9.97 9.31
N ILE A 49 0.46 8.93 9.19
CA ILE A 49 0.57 7.96 8.10
C ILE A 49 0.28 8.68 6.79
N ASN A 50 1.26 8.67 5.88
CA ASN A 50 1.18 9.41 4.63
C ASN A 50 1.52 8.58 3.39
N PHE A 51 1.59 7.25 3.52
CA PHE A 51 1.82 6.35 2.40
C PHE A 51 1.30 4.95 2.77
N ILE A 52 0.54 4.33 1.87
CA ILE A 52 -0.01 2.99 2.11
C ILE A 52 0.58 2.00 1.11
N ILE A 53 0.99 0.84 1.62
CA ILE A 53 1.37 -0.32 0.79
C ILE A 53 0.39 -1.43 1.17
N THR A 54 -0.43 -1.88 0.22
CA THR A 54 -1.46 -2.88 0.50
C THR A 54 -1.43 -4.04 -0.48
N ASP A 55 -1.70 -5.25 0.03
CA ASP A 55 -2.02 -6.39 -0.82
C ASP A 55 -3.44 -6.25 -1.36
N TRP A 56 -3.78 -7.02 -2.39
CA TRP A 56 -5.13 -7.10 -2.95
C TRP A 56 -5.99 -8.12 -2.20
N ASN A 57 -5.46 -9.36 -2.07
CA ASN A 57 -6.23 -10.47 -1.52
C ASN A 57 -6.10 -10.53 0.00
N MET A 58 -7.17 -10.11 0.68
CA MET A 58 -7.26 -10.15 2.13
C MET A 58 -8.67 -10.60 2.52
N PRO A 59 -8.83 -11.30 3.66
CA PRO A 59 -10.18 -11.67 4.12
C PRO A 59 -10.96 -10.43 4.53
N GLY A 60 -12.27 -10.48 4.34
CA GLY A 60 -13.16 -9.35 4.63
C GLY A 60 -13.02 -8.27 3.56
N VAL A 61 -12.52 -7.11 3.93
CA VAL A 61 -12.30 -5.99 3.01
C VAL A 61 -11.02 -6.26 2.20
N SER A 62 -11.16 -6.46 0.88
CA SER A 62 -10.01 -6.66 0.01
C SER A 62 -9.19 -5.37 -0.13
N GLY A 63 -7.95 -5.49 -0.61
CA GLY A 63 -7.13 -4.31 -0.90
C GLY A 63 -7.78 -3.37 -1.90
N LEU A 64 -8.45 -3.94 -2.91
CA LEU A 64 -9.16 -3.13 -3.91
C LEU A 64 -10.31 -2.36 -3.26
N ASP A 65 -11.10 -3.01 -2.41
CA ASP A 65 -12.20 -2.36 -1.70
C ASP A 65 -11.69 -1.31 -0.71
N LEU A 66 -10.56 -1.58 -0.07
CA LEU A 66 -9.90 -0.61 0.80
C LEU A 66 -9.54 0.66 0.00
N VAL A 67 -8.94 0.50 -1.17
CA VAL A 67 -8.59 1.63 -2.04
C VAL A 67 -9.83 2.42 -2.42
N LYS A 68 -10.89 1.75 -2.86
CA LYS A 68 -12.15 2.42 -3.24
C LYS A 68 -12.73 3.20 -2.07
N SER A 69 -12.72 2.60 -0.88
CA SER A 69 -13.22 3.25 0.34
C SER A 69 -12.42 4.51 0.67
N LEU A 70 -11.09 4.43 0.59
CA LEU A 70 -10.21 5.57 0.88
C LEU A 70 -10.38 6.68 -0.16
N ARG A 71 -10.49 6.33 -1.43
CA ARG A 71 -10.64 7.32 -2.49
C ARG A 71 -11.98 8.06 -2.43
N SER A 72 -13.02 7.44 -1.88
CA SER A 72 -14.32 8.09 -1.69
C SER A 72 -14.39 8.92 -0.40
N ASN A 73 -13.37 8.87 0.44
CA ASN A 73 -13.31 9.66 1.68
C ASN A 73 -12.42 10.88 1.44
N SER A 74 -12.98 12.09 1.62
CA SER A 74 -12.25 13.33 1.35
C SER A 74 -10.95 13.46 2.14
N LYS A 75 -10.88 12.86 3.33
CA LYS A 75 -9.68 12.91 4.18
C LYS A 75 -8.53 12.10 3.60
N PHE A 76 -8.83 11.00 2.90
CA PHE A 76 -7.83 10.06 2.38
C PHE A 76 -7.78 10.01 0.85
N ALA A 77 -8.55 10.85 0.17
CA ALA A 77 -8.72 10.78 -1.28
C ALA A 77 -7.41 10.96 -2.07
N ASN A 78 -6.43 11.65 -1.51
CA ASN A 78 -5.15 11.93 -2.16
C ASN A 78 -3.97 11.18 -1.54
N LEU A 79 -4.23 10.25 -0.61
CA LEU A 79 -3.18 9.50 0.07
C LEU A 79 -2.46 8.58 -0.93
N PRO A 80 -1.13 8.62 -1.01
CA PRO A 80 -0.40 7.70 -1.89
C PRO A 80 -0.65 6.24 -1.49
N ILE A 81 -1.02 5.42 -2.47
CA ILE A 81 -1.31 3.99 -2.27
C ILE A 81 -0.57 3.19 -3.32
N LEU A 82 0.30 2.28 -2.86
CA LEU A 82 0.98 1.31 -3.69
C LEU A 82 0.38 -0.07 -3.44
N MET A 83 -0.15 -0.69 -4.47
CA MET A 83 -0.67 -2.06 -4.37
C MET A 83 0.41 -3.06 -4.73
N VAL A 84 0.60 -4.07 -3.89
CA VAL A 84 1.58 -5.14 -4.09
C VAL A 84 0.83 -6.47 -4.06
N SER A 85 0.80 -7.19 -5.17
CA SER A 85 -0.06 -8.37 -5.30
C SER A 85 0.56 -9.42 -6.21
N THR A 86 0.13 -10.69 -6.03
CA THR A 86 0.46 -11.76 -6.97
C THR A 86 -0.35 -11.69 -8.26
N ARG A 87 -1.39 -10.84 -8.31
CA ARG A 87 -2.21 -10.67 -9.51
C ARG A 87 -1.44 -9.87 -10.56
N GLY A 88 -0.87 -10.57 -11.55
CA GLY A 88 -0.06 -9.96 -12.59
C GLY A 88 -0.73 -9.89 -13.96
N VAL A 89 -2.01 -10.29 -14.06
CA VAL A 89 -2.75 -10.22 -15.30
C VAL A 89 -3.10 -8.77 -15.61
N LYS A 90 -2.99 -8.39 -16.88
CA LYS A 90 -3.21 -7.01 -17.33
C LYS A 90 -4.57 -6.45 -16.87
N ASP A 91 -5.63 -7.24 -16.97
CA ASP A 91 -6.97 -6.79 -16.60
C ASP A 91 -7.07 -6.46 -15.09
N ASP A 92 -6.40 -7.23 -14.24
CA ASP A 92 -6.37 -6.96 -12.80
C ASP A 92 -5.63 -5.66 -12.50
N ILE A 93 -4.50 -5.44 -13.16
CA ILE A 93 -3.71 -4.22 -13.00
C ILE A 93 -4.53 -3.00 -13.44
N ILE A 94 -5.23 -3.11 -14.56
CA ILE A 94 -6.11 -2.05 -15.05
C ILE A 94 -7.21 -1.76 -14.04
N GLU A 95 -7.83 -2.79 -13.47
CA GLU A 95 -8.89 -2.63 -12.46
C GLU A 95 -8.37 -1.86 -11.23
N ALA A 96 -7.16 -2.20 -10.76
CA ALA A 96 -6.54 -1.49 -9.65
C ALA A 96 -6.28 -0.02 -9.98
N LEU A 97 -5.78 0.25 -11.18
CA LEU A 97 -5.51 1.62 -11.63
C LEU A 97 -6.81 2.42 -11.76
N GLN A 98 -7.88 1.78 -12.23
CA GLN A 98 -9.21 2.41 -12.30
C GLN A 98 -9.77 2.73 -10.91
N ALA A 99 -9.41 1.94 -9.90
CA ALA A 99 -9.75 2.23 -8.51
C ALA A 99 -8.85 3.33 -7.92
N LYS A 100 -7.88 3.82 -8.71
CA LYS A 100 -6.99 4.95 -8.38
C LYS A 100 -5.89 4.61 -7.38
N VAL A 101 -5.33 3.39 -7.47
CA VAL A 101 -4.04 3.14 -6.82
C VAL A 101 -2.99 4.04 -7.48
N SER A 102 -2.00 4.47 -6.70
CA SER A 102 -0.95 5.34 -7.23
C SER A 102 0.01 4.58 -8.14
N ASN A 103 0.29 3.31 -7.82
CA ASN A 103 1.09 2.42 -8.66
C ASN A 103 0.85 0.96 -8.22
N TYR A 104 1.48 0.02 -8.93
CA TYR A 104 1.25 -1.42 -8.74
C TYR A 104 2.56 -2.19 -8.85
N ILE A 105 2.76 -3.19 -7.98
CA ILE A 105 3.89 -4.12 -8.04
C ILE A 105 3.35 -5.54 -8.04
N VAL A 106 3.88 -6.39 -8.94
CA VAL A 106 3.58 -7.82 -8.96
C VAL A 106 4.60 -8.57 -8.11
N LYS A 107 4.13 -9.40 -7.18
CA LYS A 107 4.99 -10.26 -6.36
C LYS A 107 5.50 -11.45 -7.17
N PRO A 108 6.73 -11.93 -6.92
CA PRO A 108 7.73 -11.40 -6.00
C PRO A 108 8.42 -10.14 -6.54
N PHE A 109 8.93 -9.31 -5.66
CA PHE A 109 9.61 -8.08 -6.04
C PHE A 109 10.95 -7.97 -5.31
N THR A 110 11.82 -7.08 -5.80
CA THR A 110 13.08 -6.75 -5.14
C THR A 110 12.97 -5.41 -4.41
N PRO A 111 13.83 -5.13 -3.41
CA PRO A 111 13.85 -3.81 -2.79
C PRO A 111 14.08 -2.68 -3.81
N HIS A 112 14.85 -2.93 -4.86
CA HIS A 112 15.09 -1.96 -5.91
C HIS A 112 13.80 -1.56 -6.65
N VAL A 113 12.96 -2.54 -7.00
CA VAL A 113 11.67 -2.28 -7.66
C VAL A 113 10.75 -1.51 -6.72
N LEU A 114 10.70 -1.89 -5.44
CA LEU A 114 9.92 -1.16 -4.44
C LEU A 114 10.37 0.30 -4.36
N LYS A 115 11.67 0.55 -4.30
CA LYS A 115 12.22 1.89 -4.26
C LYS A 115 11.80 2.71 -5.49
N GLU A 116 11.94 2.13 -6.69
CA GLU A 116 11.56 2.79 -7.92
C GLU A 116 10.08 3.23 -7.90
N LYS A 117 9.20 2.33 -7.48
CA LYS A 117 7.76 2.62 -7.47
C LYS A 117 7.41 3.70 -6.44
N ILE A 118 8.02 3.66 -5.27
CA ILE A 118 7.83 4.71 -4.26
C ILE A 118 8.29 6.05 -4.81
N GLU A 119 9.46 6.11 -5.42
CA GLU A 119 10.00 7.34 -5.99
C GLU A 119 9.13 7.88 -7.11
N GLN A 120 8.59 7.01 -7.98
CA GLN A 120 7.66 7.41 -9.05
C GLN A 120 6.39 8.02 -8.46
N ILE A 121 5.85 7.43 -7.40
CA ILE A 121 4.66 7.96 -6.74
C ILE A 121 4.94 9.32 -6.13
N LEU A 122 6.06 9.46 -5.42
CA LEU A 122 6.43 10.72 -4.75
C LEU A 122 6.67 11.84 -5.76
N ALA A 123 7.12 11.51 -6.97
CA ALA A 123 7.36 12.51 -8.02
C ALA A 123 6.06 13.13 -8.56
N THR A 124 4.90 12.51 -8.31
CA THR A 124 3.60 12.97 -8.82
C THR A 124 2.75 13.68 -7.76
N VAL A 125 3.20 13.74 -6.54
CA VAL A 125 2.43 14.37 -5.45
C VAL A 125 2.92 15.77 -5.13
#